data_502225436e9e545a8a7ea795d68fc440
#
_entry.id   502225436e9e545a8a7ea795d68fc440
#
_cell.length_a   1.000
_cell.length_b   1.000
_cell.length_c   1.000
_cell.angle_alpha   90.00
_cell.angle_beta   90.00
_cell.angle_gamma   90.00
#
_symmetry.space_group_name_H-M   'P 1'
#
loop_
_entity.id
_entity.type
_entity.pdbx_description
1 polymer ?
#
loop_
_entity_poly.entity_id
_entity_poly.type
_entity_poly.pdbx_seq_one_letter_code
_entity_poly.pdbx_strand_id
1 'polypeptide(L)'
;MDILELRRYCLSLPLAEECTPFDETTLVFKIGGKMFCYTDMVEFRWIAVKCDPDRAVLLRERYPELVTPAFHSNKRHWNGIRTDG
;
A
#
# COMPACT_ATOMS: atom_id res chain seq x y z
N MET A 1 7.25 -5.83 9.54
CA MET A 1 7.75 -5.60 8.16
C MET A 1 8.52 -4.31 8.11
N ASP A 2 9.65 -4.27 7.42
CA ASP A 2 10.37 -3.02 7.20
C ASP A 2 10.25 -2.59 5.73
N ILE A 3 10.71 -1.37 5.44
CA ILE A 3 10.54 -0.81 4.10
C ILE A 3 11.37 -1.53 3.04
N LEU A 4 12.48 -2.14 3.42
CA LEU A 4 13.31 -2.91 2.48
C LEU A 4 12.60 -4.19 2.07
N GLU A 5 11.90 -4.83 3.00
CA GLU A 5 11.10 -6.01 2.71
C GLU A 5 9.96 -5.66 1.77
N LEU A 6 9.29 -4.54 2.01
CA LEU A 6 8.21 -4.06 1.13
C LEU A 6 8.73 -3.81 -0.29
N ARG A 7 9.86 -3.09 -0.40
CA ARG A 7 10.46 -2.82 -1.70
C ARG A 7 10.82 -4.11 -2.43
N ARG A 8 11.44 -5.04 -1.73
CA ARG A 8 11.82 -6.33 -2.32
C ARG A 8 10.61 -7.08 -2.86
N TYR A 9 9.54 -7.12 -2.09
CA TYR A 9 8.32 -7.80 -2.51
C TYR A 9 7.69 -7.10 -3.72
N CYS A 10 7.46 -5.80 -3.63
CA CYS A 10 6.80 -5.06 -4.70
C CYS A 10 7.59 -5.10 -6.01
N LEU A 11 8.91 -4.94 -5.93
CA LEU A 11 9.77 -4.93 -7.12
C LEU A 11 10.00 -6.33 -7.70
N SER A 12 9.64 -7.39 -6.97
CA SER A 12 9.68 -8.75 -7.50
C SER A 12 8.54 -9.04 -8.46
N LEU A 13 7.49 -8.22 -8.44
CA LEU A 13 6.34 -8.42 -9.33
C LEU A 13 6.69 -7.97 -10.75
N PRO A 14 6.17 -8.68 -11.79
CA PRO A 14 6.47 -8.33 -13.18
C PRO A 14 6.08 -6.89 -13.51
N LEU A 15 6.96 -6.18 -14.21
CA LEU A 15 6.74 -4.80 -14.66
C LEU A 15 6.57 -3.79 -13.53
N ALA A 16 6.95 -4.14 -12.29
CA ALA A 16 6.84 -3.24 -11.16
C ALA A 16 7.92 -2.17 -11.20
N GLU A 17 7.53 -0.95 -10.84
CA GLU A 17 8.43 0.21 -10.77
C GLU A 17 8.17 0.96 -9.48
N GLU A 18 9.21 1.62 -8.96
CA GLU A 18 9.05 2.52 -7.81
C GLU A 18 9.31 3.96 -8.24
N CYS A 19 8.63 4.91 -7.60
CA CYS A 19 8.81 6.33 -7.88
C CYS A 19 8.31 7.18 -6.70
N THR A 20 8.61 8.47 -6.77
CA THR A 20 8.14 9.45 -5.78
C THR A 20 7.46 10.62 -6.49
N PRO A 21 6.27 10.38 -7.08
CA PRO A 21 5.64 11.40 -7.94
C PRO A 21 4.96 12.54 -7.19
N PHE A 22 4.68 12.38 -5.90
CA PHE A 22 3.96 13.38 -5.13
C PHE A 22 4.88 14.27 -4.30
N ASP A 23 5.82 13.66 -3.60
CA ASP A 23 6.79 14.36 -2.75
C ASP A 23 7.99 13.45 -2.51
N GLU A 24 8.98 13.93 -1.75
CA GLU A 24 10.21 13.19 -1.51
C GLU A 24 10.08 12.03 -0.53
N THR A 25 8.98 11.95 0.21
CA THR A 25 8.80 10.98 1.29
C THR A 25 7.76 9.91 1.00
N THR A 26 6.95 10.07 -0.04
CA THR A 26 5.93 9.08 -0.40
C THR A 26 6.43 8.18 -1.51
N LEU A 27 6.74 6.94 -1.15
CA LEU A 27 7.20 5.94 -2.11
C LEU A 27 5.99 5.24 -2.74
N VAL A 28 5.94 5.23 -4.06
CA VAL A 28 4.83 4.67 -4.83
C VAL A 28 5.33 3.53 -5.70
N PHE A 29 4.57 2.44 -5.73
CA PHE A 29 4.85 1.30 -6.61
C PHE A 29 3.77 1.21 -7.68
N LYS A 30 4.19 1.02 -8.92
CA LYS A 30 3.30 0.93 -10.09
C LYS A 30 3.55 -0.35 -10.87
N ILE A 31 2.51 -0.84 -11.51
CA ILE A 31 2.60 -1.92 -12.50
C ILE A 31 1.90 -1.42 -13.75
N GLY A 32 2.61 -1.41 -14.88
CA GLY A 32 2.06 -0.91 -16.13
C GLY A 32 1.60 0.55 -16.04
N GLY A 33 2.29 1.36 -15.25
CA GLY A 33 1.95 2.77 -15.08
C GLY A 33 0.82 3.04 -14.08
N LYS A 34 0.26 1.99 -13.45
CA LYS A 34 -0.83 2.15 -12.49
C LYS A 34 -0.34 1.86 -11.07
N MET A 35 -0.65 2.76 -10.14
CA MET A 35 -0.32 2.58 -8.72
C MET A 35 -1.04 1.37 -8.14
N PHE A 36 -0.32 0.57 -7.35
CA PHE A 36 -0.94 -0.52 -6.59
C PHE A 36 -0.56 -0.51 -5.11
N CYS A 37 0.45 0.28 -4.73
CA CYS A 37 0.91 0.36 -3.35
C CYS A 37 1.63 1.68 -3.13
N TYR A 38 1.48 2.27 -1.95
CA TYR A 38 2.31 3.41 -1.57
C TYR A 38 2.47 3.47 -0.05
N THR A 39 3.52 4.14 0.41
CA THR A 39 3.80 4.27 1.83
C THR A 39 4.64 5.51 2.10
N ASP A 40 4.67 5.92 3.37
CA ASP A 40 5.55 7.00 3.85
C ASP A 40 6.90 6.39 4.22
N MET A 41 7.97 6.88 3.59
CA MET A 41 9.32 6.38 3.85
C MET A 41 9.90 6.85 5.19
N VAL A 42 9.39 7.96 5.72
CA VAL A 42 9.94 8.54 6.96
C VAL A 42 9.45 7.77 8.18
N GLU A 43 8.14 7.56 8.30
CA GLU A 43 7.56 6.90 9.48
C GLU A 43 7.23 5.43 9.25
N PHE A 44 6.91 5.05 8.05
CA PHE A 44 6.58 3.68 7.66
C PHE A 44 5.69 2.95 8.68
N ARG A 45 4.58 3.57 9.06
CA ARG A 45 3.63 2.98 10.01
C ARG A 45 2.53 2.19 9.35
N TRP A 46 2.27 2.46 8.08
CA TRP A 46 1.22 1.82 7.31
C TRP A 46 1.58 1.78 5.84
N ILE A 47 0.91 0.88 5.14
CA ILE A 47 1.04 0.71 3.69
C ILE A 47 -0.35 0.83 3.10
N ALA A 48 -0.50 1.60 2.02
CA ALA A 48 -1.75 1.65 1.27
C ALA A 48 -1.64 0.66 0.11
N VAL A 49 -2.59 -0.25 0.01
CA VAL A 49 -2.62 -1.25 -1.08
C VAL A 49 -3.95 -1.20 -1.80
N LYS A 50 -3.89 -1.33 -3.11
CA LYS A 50 -5.07 -1.39 -3.95
C LYS A 50 -5.62 -2.80 -3.97
N CYS A 51 -6.93 -2.94 -3.83
CA CYS A 51 -7.57 -4.24 -3.91
C CYS A 51 -9.00 -4.14 -4.46
N ASP A 52 -9.52 -5.29 -4.86
CA ASP A 52 -10.90 -5.41 -5.27
C ASP A 52 -11.84 -4.94 -4.14
N PRO A 53 -12.93 -4.19 -4.44
CA PRO A 53 -13.80 -3.65 -3.39
C PRO A 53 -14.37 -4.67 -2.42
N ASP A 54 -14.80 -5.83 -2.91
CA ASP A 54 -15.34 -6.86 -2.03
C ASP A 54 -14.27 -7.44 -1.12
N ARG A 55 -13.08 -7.63 -1.65
CA ARG A 55 -11.94 -8.12 -0.87
C ARG A 55 -11.48 -7.08 0.15
N ALA A 56 -11.54 -5.80 -0.22
CA ALA A 56 -11.17 -4.72 0.69
C ALA A 56 -12.05 -4.73 1.94
N VAL A 57 -13.37 -4.86 1.76
CA VAL A 57 -14.32 -4.93 2.87
C VAL A 57 -14.08 -6.17 3.72
N LEU A 58 -13.89 -7.32 3.08
CA LEU A 58 -13.64 -8.59 3.78
C LEU A 58 -12.40 -8.52 4.66
N LEU A 59 -11.32 -7.95 4.15
CA LEU A 59 -10.08 -7.81 4.91
C LEU A 59 -10.24 -6.87 6.11
N ARG A 60 -11.00 -5.79 5.95
CA ARG A 60 -11.27 -4.86 7.05
C ARG A 60 -12.10 -5.52 8.15
N GLU A 61 -13.06 -6.35 7.78
CA GLU A 61 -13.88 -7.08 8.74
C GLU A 61 -13.09 -8.17 9.46
N ARG A 62 -12.20 -8.83 8.75
CA ARG A 62 -11.43 -9.95 9.29
C ARG A 62 -10.27 -9.49 10.16
N TYR A 63 -9.64 -8.36 9.81
CA TYR A 63 -8.47 -7.83 10.52
C TYR A 63 -8.66 -6.36 10.88
N PRO A 64 -9.67 -6.03 11.73
CA PRO A 64 -10.02 -4.62 11.98
C PRO A 64 -8.92 -3.80 12.65
N GLU A 65 -8.00 -4.44 13.35
CA GLU A 65 -6.89 -3.75 14.01
C GLU A 65 -5.72 -3.46 13.07
N LEU A 66 -5.61 -4.22 11.98
CA LEU A 66 -4.47 -4.11 11.05
C LEU A 66 -4.85 -3.50 9.72
N VAL A 67 -6.09 -3.65 9.29
CA VAL A 67 -6.54 -3.21 7.96
C VAL A 67 -7.68 -2.21 8.11
N THR A 68 -7.48 -1.01 7.58
CA THR A 68 -8.47 0.07 7.62
C THR A 68 -8.63 0.67 6.24
N PRO A 69 -9.71 1.43 5.97
CA PRO A 69 -9.79 2.19 4.73
C PRO A 69 -8.63 3.18 4.64
N ALA A 70 -8.05 3.33 3.45
CA ALA A 70 -6.98 4.30 3.25
C ALA A 70 -7.56 5.71 3.18
N PHE A 71 -7.11 6.62 4.06
CA PHE A 71 -7.73 7.93 4.22
C PHE A 71 -7.56 8.89 3.03
N HIS A 72 -6.46 8.76 2.30
CA HIS A 72 -6.14 9.67 1.21
C HIS A 72 -6.41 9.09 -0.18
N SER A 73 -7.15 8.00 -0.24
CA SER A 73 -7.41 7.28 -1.50
C SER A 73 -8.87 6.86 -1.57
N ASN A 74 -9.28 6.31 -2.72
CA ASN A 74 -10.62 5.77 -2.88
C ASN A 74 -10.80 4.56 -1.96
N LYS A 75 -11.63 4.72 -0.95
CA LYS A 75 -11.82 3.71 0.11
C LYS A 75 -12.44 2.41 -0.37
N ARG A 76 -13.04 2.39 -1.55
CA ARG A 76 -13.58 1.17 -2.14
C ARG A 76 -12.47 0.26 -2.66
N HIS A 77 -11.37 0.85 -3.11
CA HIS A 77 -10.28 0.13 -3.78
C HIS A 77 -8.98 0.12 -2.97
N TRP A 78 -8.88 0.90 -1.90
CA TRP A 78 -7.63 1.06 -1.16
C TRP A 78 -7.80 0.77 0.31
N ASN A 79 -6.94 -0.07 0.84
CA ASN A 79 -6.84 -0.32 2.28
C ASN A 79 -5.50 0.15 2.80
N GLY A 80 -5.49 0.61 4.06
CA GLY A 80 -4.28 0.86 4.79
C GLY A 80 -3.97 -0.34 5.68
N ILE A 81 -2.74 -0.82 5.64
CA ILE A 81 -2.28 -1.95 6.43
C ILE A 81 -1.18 -1.48 7.36
N ARG A 82 -1.31 -1.74 8.66
CA ARG A 82 -0.29 -1.37 9.63
C ARG A 82 0.95 -2.24 9.47
N THR A 83 2.12 -1.62 9.58
CA THR A 83 3.40 -2.31 9.43
C THR A 83 3.94 -2.88 10.73
N ASP A 84 3.41 -2.44 11.86
CA ASP A 84 3.85 -2.84 13.20
C ASP A 84 3.01 -3.97 13.81
N GLY A 85 2.13 -4.53 13.00
CA GLY A 85 1.26 -5.62 13.45
C GLY A 85 1.76 -7.01 13.21
#